data_f7019cee093762e71fd1cfa85f52c069
#
_entry.id   f7019cee093762e71fd1cfa85f52c069
#
_cell.length_a   1.000
_cell.length_b   1.000
_cell.length_c   1.000
_cell.angle_alpha   90.00
_cell.angle_beta   90.00
_cell.angle_gamma   90.00
#
_symmetry.space_group_name_H-M   'P 1'
#
loop_
_entity.id
_entity.type
_entity.pdbx_description
1 polymer ?
#
loop_
_entity_poly.entity_id
_entity_poly.type
_entity_poly.pdbx_seq_one_letter_code
_entity_poly.pdbx_strand_id
1 'polypeptide(L)'
;MNKSIVIILFFVFGTIFSQKDCKDYKENYIPKNLKDAIEYLNCVWSESDKTEFKNKEEKEAVTELHFGTGMSIRNGWDLWKGKNRISRFFKSKGIFHPDDISSIILTSFHRHLNGKSIDLETQIEDYKSYWERISNENKEKERLIENEFISFNVGDTVRIAFRKENNIKEKLKVYRIQKQKNLEEIADCYFVGIITDKKIKRKVIYKDIKQKKGIEKFSLTISINDFCGYNEGVFSSNARYYVHNDIIEKNKEYHFSLEYFFIEKLN
;
A
#
# COMPACT_ATOMS: atom_id res chain seq x y z
N MET A 1 18.56 -24.97 -74.79
CA MET A 1 18.62 -24.13 -73.56
C MET A 1 17.42 -24.49 -72.68
N ASN A 2 17.60 -25.38 -71.68
CA ASN A 2 16.54 -25.78 -70.75
C ASN A 2 16.54 -24.84 -69.56
N LYS A 3 15.44 -24.12 -69.37
CA LYS A 3 15.22 -23.31 -68.16
C LYS A 3 14.54 -24.19 -67.11
N SER A 4 15.30 -24.60 -66.08
CA SER A 4 14.76 -25.25 -64.90
C SER A 4 14.08 -24.20 -64.03
N ILE A 5 12.77 -24.33 -63.80
CA ILE A 5 11.97 -23.53 -62.87
C ILE A 5 12.12 -24.19 -61.51
N VAL A 6 12.80 -23.50 -60.59
CA VAL A 6 12.86 -23.90 -59.17
C VAL A 6 11.63 -23.35 -58.44
N ILE A 7 10.69 -24.21 -58.08
CA ILE A 7 9.54 -23.85 -57.26
C ILE A 7 9.99 -23.92 -55.80
N ILE A 8 10.14 -22.79 -55.13
CA ILE A 8 10.41 -22.68 -53.70
C ILE A 8 9.05 -22.77 -52.98
N LEU A 9 8.75 -23.94 -52.40
CA LEU A 9 7.61 -24.13 -51.53
C LEU A 9 7.93 -23.49 -50.14
N PHE A 10 7.34 -22.34 -49.87
CA PHE A 10 7.31 -21.79 -48.50
C PHE A 10 6.35 -22.60 -47.64
N PHE A 11 6.88 -23.50 -46.82
CA PHE A 11 6.14 -24.09 -45.71
C PHE A 11 5.93 -23.04 -44.64
N VAL A 12 4.76 -22.40 -44.64
CA VAL A 12 4.29 -21.60 -43.50
C VAL A 12 3.91 -22.58 -42.40
N PHE A 13 4.80 -22.85 -41.47
CA PHE A 13 4.47 -23.52 -40.24
C PHE A 13 3.59 -22.56 -39.40
N GLY A 14 2.29 -22.56 -39.69
CA GLY A 14 1.30 -21.97 -38.77
C GLY A 14 1.30 -22.82 -37.52
N THR A 15 1.86 -22.32 -36.44
CA THR A 15 1.61 -22.88 -35.10
C THR A 15 0.11 -22.73 -34.81
N ILE A 16 -0.64 -23.81 -34.96
CA ILE A 16 -2.04 -23.92 -34.56
C ILE A 16 -1.99 -23.85 -33.01
N PHE A 17 -2.07 -22.65 -32.45
CA PHE A 17 -2.39 -22.51 -31.04
C PHE A 17 -3.83 -22.96 -30.85
N SER A 18 -4.01 -24.16 -30.33
CA SER A 18 -5.32 -24.67 -29.94
C SER A 18 -5.93 -23.72 -28.92
N GLN A 19 -6.91 -22.95 -29.33
CA GLN A 19 -7.71 -22.11 -28.46
C GLN A 19 -8.52 -23.03 -27.56
N LYS A 20 -8.45 -22.86 -26.24
CA LYS A 20 -9.16 -23.69 -25.28
C LYS A 20 -10.67 -23.43 -25.42
N ASP A 21 -11.48 -24.49 -25.49
CA ASP A 21 -12.94 -24.33 -25.48
C ASP A 21 -13.39 -23.82 -24.10
N CYS A 22 -14.37 -22.91 -24.06
CA CYS A 22 -14.94 -22.39 -22.81
C CYS A 22 -15.48 -23.51 -21.90
N LYS A 23 -15.88 -24.65 -22.47
CA LYS A 23 -16.31 -25.86 -21.74
C LYS A 23 -15.22 -26.54 -20.94
N ASP A 24 -13.94 -26.22 -21.20
CA ASP A 24 -12.81 -26.82 -20.54
C ASP A 24 -12.51 -26.15 -19.18
N TYR A 25 -13.13 -24.99 -18.90
CA TYR A 25 -12.97 -24.27 -17.64
C TYR A 25 -13.91 -24.84 -16.58
N LYS A 26 -13.32 -25.55 -15.61
CA LYS A 26 -14.04 -26.09 -14.45
C LYS A 26 -14.37 -24.99 -13.45
N GLU A 27 -15.34 -25.26 -12.58
CA GLU A 27 -15.57 -24.45 -11.39
C GLU A 27 -14.26 -24.27 -10.59
N ASN A 28 -14.00 -23.06 -10.09
CA ASN A 28 -12.78 -22.69 -9.36
C ASN A 28 -11.47 -22.81 -10.17
N TYR A 29 -11.55 -22.61 -11.48
CA TYR A 29 -10.37 -22.61 -12.33
C TYR A 29 -9.40 -21.48 -11.97
N ILE A 30 -8.11 -21.81 -11.80
CA ILE A 30 -7.03 -20.85 -11.58
C ILE A 30 -6.13 -20.84 -12.82
N PRO A 31 -6.02 -19.71 -13.53
CA PRO A 31 -5.19 -19.58 -14.73
C PRO A 31 -3.70 -19.83 -14.45
N LYS A 32 -2.98 -20.21 -15.50
CA LYS A 32 -1.54 -20.52 -15.41
C LYS A 32 -0.65 -19.29 -15.62
N ASN A 33 -1.09 -18.39 -16.49
CA ASN A 33 -0.39 -17.18 -16.93
C ASN A 33 -1.39 -16.14 -17.43
N LEU A 34 -0.91 -14.97 -17.89
CA LEU A 34 -1.76 -13.88 -18.35
C LEU A 34 -2.65 -14.26 -19.55
N LYS A 35 -2.10 -14.98 -20.54
CA LYS A 35 -2.88 -15.42 -21.71
C LYS A 35 -4.07 -16.29 -21.29
N ASP A 36 -3.82 -17.29 -20.46
CA ASP A 36 -4.84 -18.18 -19.92
C ASP A 36 -5.87 -17.44 -19.04
N ALA A 37 -5.46 -16.37 -18.36
CA ALA A 37 -6.36 -15.50 -17.59
C ALA A 37 -7.30 -14.69 -18.49
N ILE A 38 -6.79 -14.14 -19.58
CA ILE A 38 -7.58 -13.41 -20.58
C ILE A 38 -8.59 -14.34 -21.27
N GLU A 39 -8.15 -15.53 -21.70
CA GLU A 39 -9.01 -16.53 -22.31
C GLU A 39 -10.13 -16.96 -21.34
N TYR A 40 -9.79 -17.21 -20.07
CA TYR A 40 -10.77 -17.53 -19.04
C TYR A 40 -11.80 -16.40 -18.86
N LEU A 41 -11.36 -15.16 -18.68
CA LEU A 41 -12.28 -14.02 -18.51
C LEU A 41 -13.17 -13.83 -19.73
N ASN A 42 -12.63 -14.02 -20.93
CA ASN A 42 -13.41 -13.96 -22.17
C ASN A 42 -14.51 -15.02 -22.25
N CYS A 43 -14.31 -16.17 -21.63
CA CYS A 43 -15.30 -17.23 -21.56
C CYS A 43 -16.37 -17.03 -20.48
N VAL A 44 -16.00 -16.50 -19.31
CA VAL A 44 -16.92 -16.45 -18.15
C VAL A 44 -17.72 -15.16 -18.06
N TRP A 45 -17.25 -14.09 -18.72
CA TRP A 45 -17.99 -12.83 -18.74
C TRP A 45 -19.11 -12.87 -19.78
N SER A 46 -20.26 -12.27 -19.42
CA SER A 46 -21.34 -12.08 -20.39
C SER A 46 -20.94 -11.10 -21.49
N GLU A 47 -21.58 -11.20 -22.66
CA GLU A 47 -21.34 -10.27 -23.77
C GLU A 47 -21.71 -8.81 -23.38
N SER A 48 -22.72 -8.65 -22.50
CA SER A 48 -23.11 -7.36 -21.96
C SER A 48 -21.99 -6.74 -21.13
N ASP A 49 -21.44 -7.50 -20.16
CA ASP A 49 -20.37 -7.01 -19.27
C ASP A 49 -19.10 -6.68 -20.08
N LYS A 50 -18.74 -7.54 -21.06
CA LYS A 50 -17.61 -7.27 -21.95
C LYS A 50 -17.80 -6.00 -22.76
N THR A 51 -19.00 -5.76 -23.25
CA THR A 51 -19.33 -4.56 -24.03
C THR A 51 -19.27 -3.30 -23.17
N GLU A 52 -19.82 -3.34 -21.96
CA GLU A 52 -19.74 -2.22 -21.01
C GLU A 52 -18.29 -1.91 -20.66
N PHE A 53 -17.51 -2.92 -20.27
CA PHE A 53 -16.12 -2.78 -19.90
C PHE A 53 -15.25 -2.25 -21.04
N LYS A 54 -15.42 -2.80 -22.25
CA LYS A 54 -14.70 -2.42 -23.46
C LYS A 54 -14.90 -0.95 -23.85
N ASN A 55 -16.12 -0.41 -23.66
CA ASN A 55 -16.50 0.92 -24.14
C ASN A 55 -16.06 2.07 -23.21
N LYS A 56 -15.63 1.74 -21.98
CA LYS A 56 -15.06 2.73 -21.04
C LYS A 56 -13.60 3.04 -21.37
N GLU A 57 -13.11 4.17 -20.88
CA GLU A 57 -11.69 4.46 -20.91
C GLU A 57 -10.93 3.41 -20.05
N GLU A 58 -9.77 2.95 -20.51
CA GLU A 58 -9.03 1.81 -19.92
C GLU A 58 -8.80 1.98 -18.40
N LYS A 59 -8.30 3.16 -17.98
CA LYS A 59 -7.99 3.43 -16.57
C LYS A 59 -9.24 3.49 -15.71
N GLU A 60 -10.30 4.10 -16.23
CA GLU A 60 -11.60 4.18 -15.55
C GLU A 60 -12.21 2.80 -15.37
N ALA A 61 -12.29 2.02 -16.46
CA ALA A 61 -12.83 0.66 -16.46
C ALA A 61 -12.13 -0.26 -15.44
N VAL A 62 -10.80 -0.21 -15.39
CA VAL A 62 -10.00 -1.02 -14.45
C VAL A 62 -10.18 -0.55 -13.01
N THR A 63 -10.25 0.77 -12.79
CA THR A 63 -10.40 1.35 -11.44
C THR A 63 -11.76 1.01 -10.84
N GLU A 64 -12.84 1.11 -11.60
CA GLU A 64 -14.18 0.74 -11.15
C GLU A 64 -14.27 -0.73 -10.72
N LEU A 65 -13.58 -1.61 -11.43
CA LEU A 65 -13.59 -3.04 -11.14
C LEU A 65 -12.64 -3.45 -10.01
N HIS A 66 -11.86 -2.53 -9.46
CA HIS A 66 -10.84 -2.86 -8.45
C HIS A 66 -11.43 -3.59 -7.22
N PHE A 67 -12.54 -3.10 -6.66
CA PHE A 67 -13.20 -3.68 -5.49
C PHE A 67 -14.24 -4.76 -5.84
N GLY A 68 -14.64 -4.87 -7.10
CA GLY A 68 -15.54 -5.90 -7.62
C GLY A 68 -14.77 -7.09 -8.19
N THR A 69 -14.65 -7.12 -9.51
CA THR A 69 -13.99 -8.20 -10.25
C THR A 69 -12.51 -8.37 -9.87
N GLY A 70 -11.79 -7.28 -9.65
CA GLY A 70 -10.40 -7.33 -9.19
C GLY A 70 -10.26 -8.07 -7.86
N MET A 71 -11.15 -7.80 -6.91
CA MET A 71 -11.20 -8.53 -5.64
C MET A 71 -11.59 -10.00 -5.83
N SER A 72 -12.53 -10.30 -6.73
CA SER A 72 -12.91 -11.67 -7.07
C SER A 72 -11.75 -12.45 -7.68
N ILE A 73 -10.96 -11.84 -8.57
CA ILE A 73 -9.73 -12.41 -9.11
C ILE A 73 -8.72 -12.71 -7.99
N ARG A 74 -8.46 -11.73 -7.10
CA ARG A 74 -7.48 -11.90 -6.02
C ARG A 74 -7.86 -13.04 -5.07
N ASN A 75 -9.13 -13.11 -4.70
CA ASN A 75 -9.62 -14.12 -3.76
C ASN A 75 -9.87 -15.48 -4.44
N GLY A 76 -10.56 -15.49 -5.58
CA GLY A 76 -10.90 -16.71 -6.30
C GLY A 76 -9.69 -17.45 -6.87
N TRP A 77 -8.67 -16.70 -7.28
CA TRP A 77 -7.42 -17.30 -7.74
C TRP A 77 -6.33 -17.38 -6.66
N ASP A 78 -6.69 -17.13 -5.40
CA ASP A 78 -5.81 -17.29 -4.23
C ASP A 78 -4.45 -16.57 -4.40
N LEU A 79 -4.48 -15.35 -4.95
CA LEU A 79 -3.25 -14.57 -5.24
C LEU A 79 -2.51 -14.17 -3.97
N TRP A 80 -3.23 -13.99 -2.86
CA TRP A 80 -2.66 -13.63 -1.55
C TRP A 80 -1.68 -14.69 -1.01
N LYS A 81 -1.93 -15.97 -1.28
CA LYS A 81 -1.00 -17.03 -0.91
C LYS A 81 0.24 -17.08 -1.82
N GLY A 82 0.12 -16.57 -3.05
CA GLY A 82 1.25 -16.44 -3.96
C GLY A 82 1.92 -17.76 -4.38
N LYS A 83 1.25 -18.91 -4.24
CA LYS A 83 1.82 -20.24 -4.46
C LYS A 83 1.35 -20.91 -5.76
N ASN A 84 0.30 -20.40 -6.41
CA ASN A 84 -0.25 -20.95 -7.62
C ASN A 84 0.54 -20.57 -8.89
N ARG A 85 0.14 -21.09 -10.06
CA ARG A 85 0.87 -20.89 -11.32
C ARG A 85 0.87 -19.44 -11.77
N ILE A 86 -0.27 -18.76 -11.74
CA ILE A 86 -0.36 -17.36 -12.18
C ILE A 86 0.42 -16.43 -11.24
N SER A 87 0.40 -16.67 -9.93
CA SER A 87 1.22 -15.90 -8.99
C SER A 87 2.72 -16.09 -9.27
N ARG A 88 3.16 -17.33 -9.59
CA ARG A 88 4.54 -17.59 -9.96
C ARG A 88 4.92 -16.96 -11.29
N PHE A 89 4.01 -16.94 -12.26
CA PHE A 89 4.21 -16.24 -13.54
C PHE A 89 4.49 -14.75 -13.31
N PHE A 90 3.67 -14.06 -12.53
CA PHE A 90 3.89 -12.64 -12.24
C PHE A 90 5.11 -12.38 -11.36
N LYS A 91 5.38 -13.24 -10.37
CA LYS A 91 6.60 -13.16 -9.55
C LYS A 91 7.87 -13.29 -10.37
N SER A 92 7.91 -14.18 -11.37
CA SER A 92 9.07 -14.30 -12.27
C SER A 92 9.33 -13.04 -13.09
N LYS A 93 8.34 -12.15 -13.21
CA LYS A 93 8.43 -10.84 -13.87
C LYS A 93 8.65 -9.68 -12.89
N GLY A 94 8.72 -9.97 -11.58
CA GLY A 94 8.95 -8.97 -10.54
C GLY A 94 7.69 -8.33 -9.97
N ILE A 95 6.50 -8.85 -10.29
CA ILE A 95 5.22 -8.38 -9.73
C ILE A 95 4.79 -9.31 -8.60
N PHE A 96 4.66 -8.77 -7.40
CA PHE A 96 4.41 -9.55 -6.17
C PHE A 96 3.06 -9.24 -5.52
N HIS A 97 2.56 -8.01 -5.68
CA HIS A 97 1.34 -7.57 -5.00
C HIS A 97 0.10 -8.06 -5.74
N PRO A 98 -0.88 -8.71 -5.05
CA PRO A 98 -2.10 -9.21 -5.69
C PRO A 98 -2.93 -8.13 -6.40
N ASP A 99 -2.95 -6.90 -5.88
CA ASP A 99 -3.66 -5.78 -6.52
C ASP A 99 -3.04 -5.45 -7.88
N ASP A 100 -1.71 -5.40 -7.97
CA ASP A 100 -1.00 -5.14 -9.23
C ASP A 100 -1.27 -6.26 -10.24
N ILE A 101 -1.21 -7.51 -9.79
CA ILE A 101 -1.51 -8.68 -10.62
C ILE A 101 -2.93 -8.57 -11.19
N SER A 102 -3.94 -8.31 -10.35
CA SER A 102 -5.32 -8.19 -10.81
C SER A 102 -5.54 -7.00 -11.75
N SER A 103 -4.86 -5.89 -11.51
CA SER A 103 -4.94 -4.71 -12.37
C SER A 103 -4.30 -4.97 -13.74
N ILE A 104 -3.12 -5.60 -13.80
CA ILE A 104 -2.48 -6.01 -15.07
C ILE A 104 -3.38 -6.95 -15.86
N ILE A 105 -4.04 -7.92 -15.19
CA ILE A 105 -4.95 -8.86 -15.84
C ILE A 105 -6.14 -8.11 -16.44
N LEU A 106 -6.79 -7.20 -15.69
CA LEU A 106 -7.93 -6.41 -16.16
C LEU A 106 -7.55 -5.45 -17.29
N THR A 107 -6.42 -4.74 -17.16
CA THR A 107 -5.88 -3.88 -18.23
C THR A 107 -5.62 -4.69 -19.51
N SER A 108 -4.99 -5.84 -19.37
CA SER A 108 -4.71 -6.73 -20.50
C SER A 108 -5.98 -7.29 -21.13
N PHE A 109 -7.00 -7.60 -20.33
CA PHE A 109 -8.30 -8.06 -20.82
C PHE A 109 -9.04 -6.93 -21.56
N HIS A 110 -9.02 -5.71 -21.05
CA HIS A 110 -9.59 -4.55 -21.72
C HIS A 110 -8.93 -4.30 -23.08
N ARG A 111 -7.61 -4.36 -23.15
CA ARG A 111 -6.84 -4.23 -24.40
C ARG A 111 -7.19 -5.35 -25.38
N HIS A 112 -7.28 -6.57 -24.89
CA HIS A 112 -7.68 -7.72 -25.70
C HIS A 112 -9.07 -7.53 -26.35
N LEU A 113 -10.07 -7.12 -25.58
CA LEU A 113 -11.41 -6.83 -26.08
C LEU A 113 -11.44 -5.71 -27.12
N ASN A 114 -10.52 -4.78 -27.03
CA ASN A 114 -10.38 -3.64 -27.96
C ASN A 114 -9.42 -3.93 -29.14
N GLY A 115 -8.88 -5.15 -29.26
CA GLY A 115 -7.92 -5.48 -30.30
C GLY A 115 -6.58 -4.71 -30.19
N LYS A 116 -6.27 -4.17 -29.02
CA LYS A 116 -5.02 -3.42 -28.76
C LYS A 116 -3.90 -4.38 -28.35
N SER A 117 -2.66 -3.93 -28.53
CA SER A 117 -1.51 -4.63 -27.96
C SER A 117 -1.60 -4.68 -26.42
N ILE A 118 -1.34 -5.85 -25.85
CA ILE A 118 -1.35 -6.02 -24.39
C ILE A 118 -0.20 -5.27 -23.74
N ASP A 119 0.96 -5.24 -24.39
CA ASP A 119 2.16 -4.55 -23.94
C ASP A 119 2.46 -4.81 -22.45
N LEU A 120 2.64 -6.09 -22.13
CA LEU A 120 2.83 -6.56 -20.76
C LEU A 120 4.10 -5.99 -20.12
N GLU A 121 5.16 -5.86 -20.91
CA GLU A 121 6.46 -5.37 -20.46
C GLU A 121 6.36 -3.94 -19.93
N THR A 122 5.69 -3.05 -20.66
CA THR A 122 5.45 -1.67 -20.19
C THR A 122 4.58 -1.64 -18.94
N GLN A 123 3.51 -2.42 -18.89
CA GLN A 123 2.68 -2.50 -17.67
C GLN A 123 3.51 -2.94 -16.45
N ILE A 124 4.41 -3.90 -16.61
CA ILE A 124 5.29 -4.39 -15.54
C ILE A 124 6.26 -3.30 -15.09
N GLU A 125 6.87 -2.58 -16.04
CA GLU A 125 7.83 -1.51 -15.75
C GLU A 125 7.19 -0.36 -15.00
N ASP A 126 5.96 0.02 -15.36
CA ASP A 126 5.18 1.05 -14.65
C ASP A 126 4.98 0.69 -13.17
N TYR A 127 4.59 -0.56 -12.86
CA TYR A 127 4.45 -1.02 -11.48
C TYR A 127 5.77 -1.09 -10.73
N LYS A 128 6.85 -1.55 -11.35
CA LYS A 128 8.19 -1.57 -10.75
C LYS A 128 8.67 -0.16 -10.42
N SER A 129 8.57 0.76 -11.36
CA SER A 129 8.93 2.17 -11.18
C SER A 129 8.11 2.82 -10.07
N TYR A 130 6.81 2.54 -10.00
CA TYR A 130 5.96 3.00 -8.91
C TYR A 130 6.46 2.52 -7.54
N TRP A 131 6.72 1.22 -7.39
CA TRP A 131 7.17 0.65 -6.11
C TRP A 131 8.58 1.08 -5.74
N GLU A 132 9.47 1.28 -6.71
CA GLU A 132 10.80 1.83 -6.48
C GLU A 132 10.72 3.25 -5.95
N ARG A 133 9.89 4.11 -6.56
CA ARG A 133 9.65 5.47 -6.09
C ARG A 133 9.12 5.47 -4.65
N ILE A 134 8.07 4.69 -4.35
CA ILE A 134 7.51 4.56 -3.00
C ILE A 134 8.55 4.06 -1.99
N SER A 135 9.39 3.09 -2.40
CA SER A 135 10.49 2.59 -1.56
C SER A 135 11.49 3.69 -1.22
N ASN A 136 11.87 4.51 -2.22
CA ASN A 136 12.82 5.60 -2.04
C ASN A 136 12.24 6.73 -1.19
N GLU A 137 10.98 7.09 -1.39
CA GLU A 137 10.26 8.04 -0.55
C GLU A 137 10.19 7.58 0.91
N ASN A 138 9.94 6.29 1.14
CA ASN A 138 9.89 5.73 2.50
C ASN A 138 11.27 5.71 3.17
N LYS A 139 12.34 5.39 2.43
CA LYS A 139 13.73 5.46 2.94
C LYS A 139 14.11 6.88 3.32
N GLU A 140 13.75 7.86 2.49
CA GLU A 140 14.03 9.26 2.80
C GLU A 140 13.26 9.75 4.03
N LYS A 141 11.98 9.41 4.15
CA LYS A 141 11.20 9.69 5.37
C LYS A 141 11.84 9.06 6.60
N GLU A 142 12.28 7.81 6.51
CA GLU A 142 12.97 7.14 7.62
C GLU A 142 14.27 7.86 7.99
N ARG A 143 15.08 8.27 7.01
CA ARG A 143 16.31 9.02 7.22
C ARG A 143 16.06 10.36 7.92
N LEU A 144 15.02 11.09 7.53
CA LEU A 144 14.64 12.35 8.17
C LEU A 144 14.25 12.14 9.64
N ILE A 145 13.45 11.11 9.92
CA ILE A 145 13.05 10.78 11.29
C ILE A 145 14.27 10.32 12.14
N GLU A 146 15.18 9.58 11.55
CA GLU A 146 16.42 9.17 12.22
C GLU A 146 17.30 10.36 12.58
N ASN A 147 17.46 11.32 11.67
CA ASN A 147 18.19 12.57 11.94
C ASN A 147 17.52 13.39 13.06
N GLU A 148 16.19 13.50 13.02
CA GLU A 148 15.41 14.13 14.08
C GLU A 148 15.62 13.43 15.42
N PHE A 149 15.57 12.08 15.44
CA PHE A 149 15.83 11.30 16.65
C PHE A 149 17.25 11.50 17.22
N ILE A 150 18.25 11.59 16.35
CA ILE A 150 19.64 11.82 16.75
C ILE A 150 19.81 13.20 17.39
N SER A 151 19.07 14.20 16.93
CA SER A 151 19.15 15.57 17.44
C SER A 151 18.65 15.74 18.87
N PHE A 152 17.79 14.83 19.36
CA PHE A 152 17.30 14.86 20.73
C PHE A 152 18.30 14.19 21.69
N ASN A 153 18.36 14.71 22.93
CA ASN A 153 19.12 14.12 24.04
C ASN A 153 18.20 13.86 25.24
N VAL A 154 18.57 12.88 26.06
CA VAL A 154 17.94 12.71 27.37
C VAL A 154 18.22 13.98 28.20
N GLY A 155 17.20 14.51 28.84
CA GLY A 155 17.24 15.79 29.55
C GLY A 155 16.76 17.00 28.72
N ASP A 156 16.63 16.87 27.41
CA ASP A 156 16.06 17.98 26.62
C ASP A 156 14.61 18.27 27.00
N THR A 157 14.26 19.53 27.09
CA THR A 157 12.87 19.97 27.20
C THR A 157 12.28 20.07 25.83
N VAL A 158 11.12 19.44 25.65
CA VAL A 158 10.42 19.36 24.35
C VAL A 158 8.96 19.72 24.46
N ARG A 159 8.38 20.14 23.33
CA ARG A 159 6.93 20.27 23.19
C ARG A 159 6.40 19.30 22.13
N ILE A 160 5.22 18.76 22.39
CA ILE A 160 4.52 17.83 21.50
C ILE A 160 3.21 18.48 21.06
N ALA A 161 2.98 18.58 19.76
CA ALA A 161 1.83 19.25 19.19
C ALA A 161 0.59 18.36 19.13
N PHE A 162 -0.53 18.88 19.62
CA PHE A 162 -1.85 18.24 19.59
C PHE A 162 -2.93 19.22 19.13
N ARG A 163 -4.09 18.65 18.80
CA ARG A 163 -5.34 19.37 18.59
C ARG A 163 -6.34 18.98 19.67
N LYS A 164 -7.02 19.97 20.26
CA LYS A 164 -8.10 19.74 21.21
C LYS A 164 -9.35 19.20 20.51
N GLU A 165 -10.06 18.32 21.17
CA GLU A 165 -11.41 17.95 20.77
C GLU A 165 -12.40 18.98 21.33
N ASN A 166 -13.17 19.61 20.45
CA ASN A 166 -14.23 20.54 20.85
C ASN A 166 -15.36 19.71 21.51
N ASN A 167 -15.69 19.97 22.79
CA ASN A 167 -16.83 19.46 23.55
C ASN A 167 -16.59 18.45 24.69
N ILE A 168 -15.55 18.61 25.49
CA ILE A 168 -15.50 17.82 26.73
C ILE A 168 -15.47 18.73 27.95
N LYS A 169 -16.52 18.63 28.77
CA LYS A 169 -16.59 19.22 30.10
C LYS A 169 -15.54 18.55 30.98
N GLU A 170 -14.63 19.31 31.55
CA GLU A 170 -13.69 18.96 32.64
C GLU A 170 -12.40 18.20 32.30
N LYS A 171 -12.31 17.41 31.21
CA LYS A 171 -11.09 16.71 30.85
C LYS A 171 -10.60 17.10 29.46
N LEU A 172 -9.30 17.39 29.34
CA LEU A 172 -8.67 17.63 28.07
C LEU A 172 -8.71 16.33 27.24
N LYS A 173 -9.25 16.40 26.04
CA LYS A 173 -9.12 15.33 25.03
C LYS A 173 -8.38 15.85 23.81
N VAL A 174 -7.37 15.14 23.38
CA VAL A 174 -6.47 15.57 22.30
C VAL A 174 -6.39 14.58 21.18
N TYR A 175 -6.21 15.12 19.98
CA TYR A 175 -5.92 14.36 18.76
C TYR A 175 -4.47 14.54 18.34
N ARG A 176 -3.89 13.50 17.83
CA ARG A 176 -2.60 13.55 17.15
C ARG A 176 -2.74 14.35 15.84
N ILE A 177 -1.83 15.28 15.62
CA ILE A 177 -1.68 15.97 14.34
C ILE A 177 -0.89 15.08 13.38
N GLN A 178 -1.38 14.94 12.14
CA GLN A 178 -0.65 14.19 11.13
C GLN A 178 0.59 14.97 10.67
N LYS A 179 1.74 14.31 10.68
CA LYS A 179 3.07 14.92 10.41
C LYS A 179 3.23 15.54 8.99
N GLN A 180 2.23 15.42 8.14
CA GLN A 180 2.22 15.96 6.77
C GLN A 180 1.53 17.32 6.63
N LYS A 181 0.97 17.87 7.73
CA LYS A 181 0.25 19.16 7.72
C LYS A 181 1.06 20.23 8.38
N ASN A 182 0.87 21.49 7.94
CA ASN A 182 1.54 22.64 8.51
C ASN A 182 1.12 22.82 9.99
N LEU A 183 2.08 22.79 10.90
CA LEU A 183 1.86 22.72 12.35
C LEU A 183 1.24 23.99 12.93
N GLU A 184 1.70 25.16 12.45
CA GLU A 184 1.34 26.45 13.00
C GLU A 184 -0.15 26.79 12.83
N GLU A 185 -0.79 26.21 11.78
CA GLU A 185 -2.22 26.45 11.51
C GLU A 185 -3.17 25.47 12.22
N ILE A 186 -2.64 24.39 12.84
CA ILE A 186 -3.46 23.26 13.26
C ILE A 186 -3.32 22.93 14.76
N ALA A 187 -2.15 23.19 15.36
CA ALA A 187 -1.92 22.89 16.77
C ALA A 187 -2.56 23.97 17.65
N ASP A 188 -3.43 23.56 18.55
CA ASP A 188 -4.06 24.41 19.55
C ASP A 188 -3.74 23.98 21.00
N CYS A 189 -2.88 22.96 21.13
CA CYS A 189 -2.44 22.39 22.39
C CYS A 189 -1.02 21.84 22.27
N TYR A 190 -0.16 22.19 23.22
CA TYR A 190 1.18 21.63 23.32
C TYR A 190 1.40 20.99 24.68
N PHE A 191 1.86 19.74 24.66
CA PHE A 191 2.37 19.11 25.87
C PHE A 191 3.84 19.44 26.00
N VAL A 192 4.26 19.85 27.18
CA VAL A 192 5.65 20.14 27.49
C VAL A 192 6.17 19.08 28.45
N GLY A 193 7.38 18.62 28.21
CA GLY A 193 8.00 17.61 29.06
C GLY A 193 9.49 17.49 28.83
N ILE A 194 10.11 16.60 29.59
CA ILE A 194 11.56 16.31 29.55
C ILE A 194 11.74 14.88 29.02
N ILE A 195 12.66 14.72 28.08
CA ILE A 195 13.03 13.39 27.55
C ILE A 195 13.76 12.63 28.65
N THR A 196 13.21 11.49 29.06
CA THR A 196 13.82 10.61 30.08
C THR A 196 14.48 9.37 29.47
N ASP A 197 14.07 8.95 28.27
CA ASP A 197 14.68 7.81 27.57
C ASP A 197 14.46 7.91 26.06
N LYS A 198 15.34 7.25 25.29
CA LYS A 198 15.30 7.17 23.83
C LYS A 198 15.39 5.70 23.41
N LYS A 199 14.47 5.25 22.56
CA LYS A 199 14.44 3.84 22.11
C LYS A 199 14.38 3.73 20.60
N ILE A 200 15.25 2.85 20.07
CA ILE A 200 15.19 2.37 18.69
C ILE A 200 14.70 0.92 18.74
N LYS A 201 13.51 0.66 18.23
CA LYS A 201 13.05 -0.71 18.02
C LYS A 201 13.67 -1.25 16.73
N ARG A 202 14.72 -2.07 16.86
CA ARG A 202 15.31 -2.77 15.71
C ARG A 202 14.38 -3.88 15.26
N LYS A 203 13.84 -3.72 14.03
CA LYS A 203 13.26 -4.76 13.17
C LYS A 203 12.19 -5.65 13.79
N VAL A 204 10.94 -5.30 13.62
CA VAL A 204 9.85 -6.29 13.69
C VAL A 204 9.84 -7.04 12.35
N ILE A 205 10.29 -8.30 12.36
CA ILE A 205 10.14 -9.20 11.22
C ILE A 205 8.66 -9.56 11.15
N TYR A 206 7.96 -9.09 10.13
CA TYR A 206 6.57 -9.48 9.87
C TYR A 206 6.52 -10.98 9.57
N LYS A 207 6.06 -11.78 10.53
CA LYS A 207 5.64 -13.16 10.30
C LYS A 207 4.20 -13.26 9.82
N ASP A 208 3.43 -12.17 9.91
CA ASP A 208 2.00 -12.22 9.59
C ASP A 208 1.53 -10.92 8.93
N ILE A 209 1.12 -11.01 7.65
CA ILE A 209 0.62 -9.90 6.82
C ILE A 209 -0.69 -9.30 7.37
N LYS A 210 -1.34 -9.97 8.31
CA LYS A 210 -2.65 -9.57 8.88
C LYS A 210 -2.58 -8.51 9.97
N GLN A 211 -1.40 -8.17 10.49
CA GLN A 211 -1.24 -7.10 11.47
C GLN A 211 -0.35 -5.98 10.90
N LYS A 212 -0.96 -5.05 10.17
CA LYS A 212 -0.39 -3.73 9.90
C LYS A 212 -0.39 -2.90 11.19
N LYS A 213 0.39 -3.28 12.19
CA LYS A 213 0.79 -2.34 13.24
C LYS A 213 1.92 -1.52 12.65
N GLY A 214 1.75 -0.22 12.52
CA GLY A 214 2.80 0.70 12.19
C GLY A 214 4.03 0.42 13.06
N ILE A 215 5.21 0.30 12.43
CA ILE A 215 6.45 0.02 13.17
C ILE A 215 6.87 1.34 13.78
N GLU A 216 6.71 1.46 15.08
CA GLU A 216 7.33 2.54 15.85
C GLU A 216 8.82 2.21 15.96
N LYS A 217 9.65 2.80 15.10
CA LYS A 217 11.09 2.53 15.08
C LYS A 217 11.84 3.47 16.02
N PHE A 218 11.48 4.76 16.01
CA PHE A 218 12.12 5.80 16.78
C PHE A 218 11.15 6.37 17.80
N SER A 219 11.36 6.13 19.09
CA SER A 219 10.48 6.63 20.14
C SER A 219 11.24 7.33 21.26
N LEU A 220 10.62 8.37 21.79
CA LEU A 220 11.09 9.11 22.98
C LEU A 220 10.17 8.78 24.15
N THR A 221 10.74 8.56 25.32
CA THR A 221 10.00 8.55 26.59
C THR A 221 10.09 9.95 27.17
N ILE A 222 8.93 10.54 27.45
CA ILE A 222 8.84 11.95 27.88
C ILE A 222 8.03 12.00 29.17
N SER A 223 8.62 12.60 30.22
CA SER A 223 7.92 12.96 31.45
C SER A 223 7.17 14.29 31.21
N ILE A 224 5.84 14.24 31.18
CA ILE A 224 5.02 15.41 30.84
C ILE A 224 4.83 16.31 32.06
N ASN A 225 5.25 17.55 31.96
CA ASN A 225 5.16 18.54 33.04
C ASN A 225 3.97 19.49 32.89
N ASP A 226 3.56 19.74 31.63
CA ASP A 226 2.41 20.55 31.30
C ASP A 226 1.68 20.03 30.08
N PHE A 227 0.37 20.10 30.09
CA PHE A 227 -0.47 19.80 28.95
C PHE A 227 -1.60 20.82 28.80
N CYS A 228 -1.23 21.94 28.20
CA CYS A 228 -2.12 23.07 27.89
C CYS A 228 -2.79 23.68 29.10
N GLY A 229 -2.13 23.69 30.28
CA GLY A 229 -2.69 24.22 31.52
C GLY A 229 -3.70 23.33 32.23
N TYR A 230 -3.96 22.11 31.73
CA TYR A 230 -4.85 21.15 32.37
C TYR A 230 -4.11 20.28 33.39
N ASN A 231 -4.85 19.67 34.33
CA ASN A 231 -4.30 18.75 35.32
C ASN A 231 -4.44 17.31 34.94
N GLU A 232 -5.46 16.97 34.15
CA GLU A 232 -5.71 15.65 33.61
C GLU A 232 -6.16 15.74 32.15
N GLY A 233 -5.84 14.73 31.36
CA GLY A 233 -6.25 14.63 29.98
C GLY A 233 -6.41 13.20 29.49
N VAL A 234 -7.03 13.07 28.32
CA VAL A 234 -7.27 11.76 27.66
C VAL A 234 -6.82 11.85 26.22
N PHE A 235 -6.06 10.87 25.78
CA PHE A 235 -5.79 10.72 24.34
C PHE A 235 -7.04 10.25 23.59
N SER A 236 -7.34 10.88 22.45
CA SER A 236 -8.37 10.38 21.54
C SER A 236 -7.95 9.04 20.91
N SER A 237 -8.90 8.34 20.27
CA SER A 237 -8.63 7.06 19.64
C SER A 237 -7.45 7.07 18.65
N ASN A 238 -7.25 8.17 17.91
CA ASN A 238 -6.15 8.28 16.96
C ASN A 238 -4.79 8.61 17.59
N ALA A 239 -4.76 9.16 18.81
CA ALA A 239 -3.54 9.34 19.58
C ALA A 239 -3.23 8.10 20.43
N ARG A 240 -4.26 7.45 20.98
CA ARG A 240 -4.15 6.26 21.83
C ARG A 240 -3.44 5.08 21.17
N TYR A 241 -3.61 4.88 19.86
CA TYR A 241 -2.94 3.79 19.14
C TYR A 241 -1.41 3.89 19.12
N TYR A 242 -0.87 5.09 19.38
CA TYR A 242 0.57 5.39 19.33
C TYR A 242 1.15 5.75 20.69
N VAL A 243 0.30 5.81 21.73
CA VAL A 243 0.66 6.02 23.13
C VAL A 243 -0.02 4.94 23.96
N HIS A 244 0.72 4.27 24.83
CA HIS A 244 0.21 3.08 25.53
C HIS A 244 -0.88 3.37 26.58
N ASN A 245 -1.01 4.59 27.04
CA ASN A 245 -1.99 4.99 28.05
C ASN A 245 -3.04 5.95 27.47
N ASP A 246 -4.29 5.78 27.88
CA ASP A 246 -5.40 6.66 27.50
C ASP A 246 -5.45 7.94 28.32
N ILE A 247 -5.01 7.87 29.58
CA ILE A 247 -5.04 8.97 30.53
C ILE A 247 -3.63 9.52 30.70
N ILE A 248 -3.52 10.84 30.66
CA ILE A 248 -2.27 11.58 30.87
C ILE A 248 -2.34 12.32 32.20
N GLU A 249 -1.25 12.23 32.96
CA GLU A 249 -1.08 12.89 34.26
C GLU A 249 0.25 13.62 34.26
N LYS A 250 0.33 14.73 35.03
CA LYS A 250 1.58 15.46 35.22
C LYS A 250 2.65 14.58 35.89
N ASN A 251 3.90 14.77 35.45
CA ASN A 251 5.08 14.07 35.97
C ASN A 251 5.04 12.55 35.78
N LYS A 252 4.25 12.09 34.82
CA LYS A 252 4.25 10.70 34.36
C LYS A 252 4.94 10.58 32.99
N GLU A 253 5.49 9.42 32.76
CA GLU A 253 6.22 9.09 31.53
C GLU A 253 5.33 8.44 30.48
N TYR A 254 5.44 8.91 29.25
CA TYR A 254 4.71 8.37 28.09
C TYR A 254 5.67 8.20 26.92
N HIS A 255 5.39 7.19 26.09
CA HIS A 255 6.18 6.90 24.90
C HIS A 255 5.55 7.55 23.67
N PHE A 256 6.32 8.36 22.96
CA PHE A 256 5.92 9.03 21.74
C PHE A 256 6.81 8.61 20.57
N SER A 257 6.20 8.15 19.49
CA SER A 257 6.92 7.78 18.28
C SER A 257 7.10 8.98 17.36
N LEU A 258 8.33 9.19 16.90
CA LEU A 258 8.66 10.29 15.96
C LEU A 258 8.05 10.07 14.56
N GLU A 259 7.64 8.87 14.22
CA GLU A 259 6.90 8.60 12.97
C GLU A 259 5.52 9.24 12.98
N TYR A 260 4.96 9.48 14.18
CA TYR A 260 3.56 9.89 14.32
C TYR A 260 3.35 11.22 15.00
N PHE A 261 4.28 11.65 15.87
CA PHE A 261 4.11 12.87 16.64
C PHE A 261 5.09 13.96 16.18
N PHE A 262 4.62 15.18 16.22
CA PHE A 262 5.47 16.35 16.12
C PHE A 262 6.04 16.68 17.47
N ILE A 263 7.34 16.59 17.60
CA ILE A 263 8.08 16.86 18.82
C ILE A 263 9.16 17.89 18.49
N GLU A 264 9.20 18.98 19.20
CA GLU A 264 10.15 20.07 19.00
C GLU A 264 10.92 20.33 20.28
N LYS A 265 12.22 20.60 20.15
CA LYS A 265 13.07 21.00 21.25
C LYS A 265 12.76 22.45 21.62
N LEU A 266 12.60 22.70 22.91
CA LEU A 266 12.54 24.05 23.47
C LEU A 266 13.94 24.48 23.85
N ASN A 267 14.37 25.64 23.33
CA ASN A 267 15.67 26.23 23.62
C ASN A 267 15.73 26.84 25.04
#